data_226f7fabdae20c1a77e387b0fd4fb149
#
_entry.id   226f7fabdae20c1a77e387b0fd4fb149
#
_cell.length_a   1.000
_cell.length_b   1.000
_cell.length_c   1.000
_cell.angle_alpha   90.00
_cell.angle_beta   90.00
_cell.angle_gamma   90.00
#
_symmetry.space_group_name_H-M   'P 1'
#
loop_
_entity.id
_entity.type
_entity.pdbx_description
1 polymer ?
#
loop_
_entity_poly.entity_id
_entity_poly.type
_entity_poly.pdbx_seq_one_letter_code
_entity_poly.pdbx_strand_id
1 'polypeptide(L)'
;LKFNKESRRDLDSIKPSLTLGEYLENNHYPDSFIENFIIPIGAAVWSTIPNLMMEMPAIFFIRFFENHGMLQIIDRPKWWVIKNGSKSYVEKIINNFRDKIRLSTPVKNVKRIDGKIIIASGDDKIVEEEFDSVVFATHSNQSLKLLDEPSSLEKEILSAIPYQNNNALLHYDDSILPKRKNAWSSWNYTLDRDDDKPVSLTYNMNILQGLDSSRTYCVSLNSEDLIDCLLYTS
;
A
#
# COMPACT_ATOMS: atom_id res chain seq x y z
N LEU A 1 -21.15 3.84 -13.67
CA LEU A 1 -21.41 3.21 -14.99
C LEU A 1 -20.72 3.94 -16.14
N LYS A 2 -20.89 5.29 -16.25
CA LYS A 2 -20.25 6.10 -17.30
C LYS A 2 -18.72 5.92 -17.24
N PHE A 3 -18.10 6.20 -16.10
CA PHE A 3 -16.66 6.08 -15.88
C PHE A 3 -16.12 4.68 -16.26
N ASN A 4 -16.74 3.61 -15.77
CA ASN A 4 -16.29 2.26 -16.06
C ASN A 4 -16.27 1.93 -17.56
N LYS A 5 -17.26 2.41 -18.30
CA LYS A 5 -17.36 2.18 -19.75
C LYS A 5 -16.35 3.04 -20.52
N GLU A 6 -16.25 4.31 -20.19
CA GLU A 6 -15.41 5.27 -20.91
C GLU A 6 -13.92 4.97 -20.63
N SER A 7 -13.53 4.77 -19.37
CA SER A 7 -12.14 4.48 -19.01
C SER A 7 -11.60 3.21 -19.66
N ARG A 8 -12.43 2.15 -19.79
CA ARG A 8 -12.04 0.93 -20.53
C ARG A 8 -11.87 1.15 -22.01
N ARG A 9 -12.77 1.95 -22.62
CA ARG A 9 -12.67 2.32 -24.04
C ARG A 9 -11.41 3.13 -24.33
N ASP A 10 -11.08 4.06 -23.43
CA ASP A 10 -10.00 5.02 -23.63
C ASP A 10 -8.62 4.51 -23.25
N LEU A 11 -8.53 3.37 -22.53
CA LEU A 11 -7.33 2.86 -21.88
C LEU A 11 -6.09 2.79 -22.80
N ASP A 12 -6.28 2.37 -24.07
CA ASP A 12 -5.19 2.24 -25.03
C ASP A 12 -4.81 3.56 -25.73
N SER A 13 -5.64 4.60 -25.57
CA SER A 13 -5.45 5.92 -26.17
C SER A 13 -5.00 7.00 -25.19
N ILE A 14 -5.03 6.73 -23.89
CA ILE A 14 -4.62 7.68 -22.85
C ILE A 14 -3.12 7.96 -22.96
N LYS A 15 -2.77 9.23 -23.09
CA LYS A 15 -1.36 9.65 -23.08
C LYS A 15 -0.75 9.43 -21.70
N PRO A 16 0.48 8.91 -21.59
CA PRO A 16 1.14 8.70 -20.30
C PRO A 16 1.28 9.95 -19.41
N SER A 17 1.34 11.13 -20.04
CA SER A 17 1.46 12.42 -19.34
C SER A 17 0.14 12.99 -18.86
N LEU A 18 -1.03 12.43 -19.26
CA LEU A 18 -2.33 12.92 -18.83
C LEU A 18 -2.59 12.53 -17.39
N THR A 19 -2.84 13.50 -16.52
CA THR A 19 -3.16 13.25 -15.12
C THR A 19 -4.59 12.74 -14.94
N LEU A 20 -4.86 12.13 -13.78
CA LEU A 20 -6.21 11.69 -13.43
C LEU A 20 -7.17 12.88 -13.36
N GLY A 21 -6.75 13.99 -12.76
CA GLY A 21 -7.53 15.22 -12.70
C GLY A 21 -7.92 15.72 -14.07
N GLU A 22 -6.95 15.89 -14.97
CA GLU A 22 -7.20 16.31 -16.36
C GLU A 22 -8.11 15.34 -17.12
N TYR A 23 -7.94 14.02 -16.92
CA TYR A 23 -8.81 13.02 -17.54
C TYR A 23 -10.27 13.18 -17.08
N LEU A 24 -10.49 13.37 -15.78
CA LEU A 24 -11.82 13.52 -15.20
C LEU A 24 -12.49 14.82 -15.66
N GLU A 25 -11.75 15.93 -15.69
CA GLU A 25 -12.22 17.24 -16.14
C GLU A 25 -12.56 17.21 -17.64
N ASN A 26 -11.67 16.72 -18.51
CA ASN A 26 -11.87 16.65 -19.96
C ASN A 26 -13.09 15.80 -20.34
N ASN A 27 -13.43 14.79 -19.52
CA ASN A 27 -14.61 13.95 -19.72
C ASN A 27 -15.87 14.45 -18.96
N HIS A 28 -15.77 15.63 -18.33
CA HIS A 28 -16.88 16.28 -17.63
C HIS A 28 -17.53 15.39 -16.56
N TYR A 29 -16.70 14.75 -15.71
CA TYR A 29 -17.21 14.04 -14.55
C TYR A 29 -17.60 15.05 -13.46
N PRO A 30 -18.76 14.87 -12.80
CA PRO A 30 -19.21 15.80 -11.77
C PRO A 30 -18.32 15.72 -10.51
N ASP A 31 -18.10 16.85 -9.86
CA ASP A 31 -17.29 16.97 -8.62
C ASP A 31 -17.76 15.97 -7.56
N SER A 32 -19.08 15.80 -7.41
CA SER A 32 -19.62 14.84 -6.45
C SER A 32 -19.21 13.38 -6.72
N PHE A 33 -18.91 13.01 -7.96
CA PHE A 33 -18.36 11.68 -8.27
C PHE A 33 -16.87 11.61 -7.98
N ILE A 34 -16.16 12.69 -8.27
CA ILE A 34 -14.72 12.80 -8.00
C ILE A 34 -14.47 12.73 -6.49
N GLU A 35 -15.12 13.59 -5.72
CA GLU A 35 -14.93 13.74 -4.28
C GLU A 35 -15.45 12.55 -3.46
N ASN A 36 -16.59 11.96 -3.86
CA ASN A 36 -17.22 10.90 -3.07
C ASN A 36 -16.95 9.48 -3.57
N PHE A 37 -16.24 9.32 -4.70
CA PHE A 37 -15.93 7.99 -5.23
C PHE A 37 -14.49 7.84 -5.70
N ILE A 38 -14.01 8.67 -6.65
CA ILE A 38 -12.67 8.49 -7.25
C ILE A 38 -11.57 8.76 -6.22
N ILE A 39 -11.61 9.90 -5.55
CA ILE A 39 -10.62 10.26 -4.54
C ILE A 39 -10.62 9.24 -3.39
N PRO A 40 -11.77 8.95 -2.74
CA PRO A 40 -11.80 7.99 -1.62
C PRO A 40 -11.26 6.61 -1.99
N ILE A 41 -11.70 6.04 -3.11
CA ILE A 41 -11.26 4.70 -3.48
C ILE A 41 -9.78 4.66 -3.89
N GLY A 42 -9.31 5.68 -4.61
CA GLY A 42 -7.91 5.78 -4.98
C GLY A 42 -7.02 6.01 -3.77
N ALA A 43 -7.37 6.98 -2.95
CA ALA A 43 -6.63 7.28 -1.73
C ALA A 43 -6.58 6.08 -0.76
N ALA A 44 -7.67 5.30 -0.68
CA ALA A 44 -7.68 4.05 0.11
C ALA A 44 -6.75 2.97 -0.46
N VAL A 45 -6.64 2.86 -1.79
CA VAL A 45 -5.76 1.88 -2.46
C VAL A 45 -4.29 2.23 -2.28
N TRP A 46 -3.92 3.50 -2.43
CA TRP A 46 -2.51 3.94 -2.41
C TRP A 46 -2.10 4.63 -1.12
N SER A 47 -3.01 4.77 -0.13
CA SER A 47 -2.77 5.45 1.16
C SER A 47 -2.14 6.83 0.97
N THR A 48 -2.63 7.60 0.00
CA THR A 48 -2.09 8.90 -0.41
C THR A 48 -3.07 10.03 -0.11
N ILE A 49 -2.60 11.27 -0.18
CA ILE A 49 -3.47 12.45 -0.01
C ILE A 49 -4.26 12.73 -1.30
N PRO A 50 -5.47 13.33 -1.20
CA PRO A 50 -6.35 13.63 -2.33
C PRO A 50 -5.66 14.37 -3.48
N ASN A 51 -4.90 15.41 -3.18
CA ASN A 51 -4.22 16.22 -4.20
C ASN A 51 -3.25 15.41 -5.04
N LEU A 52 -2.42 14.55 -4.43
CA LEU A 52 -1.49 13.69 -5.16
C LEU A 52 -2.21 12.64 -6.02
N MET A 53 -3.42 12.23 -5.62
CA MET A 53 -4.25 11.35 -6.45
C MET A 53 -4.61 11.98 -7.78
N MET A 54 -4.92 13.27 -7.79
CA MET A 54 -5.31 13.99 -9.01
C MET A 54 -4.13 14.22 -9.96
N GLU A 55 -2.91 14.27 -9.43
CA GLU A 55 -1.66 14.39 -10.21
C GLU A 55 -1.17 13.05 -10.77
N MET A 56 -1.72 11.92 -10.30
CA MET A 56 -1.34 10.59 -10.78
C MET A 56 -1.64 10.42 -12.28
N PRO A 57 -0.79 9.72 -13.05
CA PRO A 57 -1.11 9.40 -14.44
C PRO A 57 -2.43 8.63 -14.56
N ALA A 58 -3.38 9.14 -15.36
CA ALA A 58 -4.69 8.54 -15.56
C ALA A 58 -4.60 7.08 -16.03
N ILE A 59 -3.66 6.80 -16.93
CA ILE A 59 -3.43 5.45 -17.45
C ILE A 59 -3.05 4.46 -16.34
N PHE A 60 -2.27 4.89 -15.34
CA PHE A 60 -1.86 4.05 -14.22
C PHE A 60 -3.06 3.68 -13.34
N PHE A 61 -3.88 4.69 -12.97
CA PHE A 61 -5.10 4.49 -12.19
C PHE A 61 -6.09 3.55 -12.91
N ILE A 62 -6.42 3.85 -14.16
CA ILE A 62 -7.42 3.12 -14.93
C ILE A 62 -6.95 1.67 -15.20
N ARG A 63 -5.67 1.47 -15.54
CA ARG A 63 -5.11 0.14 -15.78
C ARG A 63 -5.09 -0.71 -14.51
N PHE A 64 -4.79 -0.11 -13.37
CA PHE A 64 -4.89 -0.79 -12.08
C PHE A 64 -6.34 -1.25 -11.82
N PHE A 65 -7.31 -0.37 -12.00
CA PHE A 65 -8.73 -0.70 -11.81
C PHE A 65 -9.22 -1.78 -12.77
N GLU A 66 -8.79 -1.75 -14.03
CA GLU A 66 -9.15 -2.79 -15.01
C GLU A 66 -8.52 -4.13 -14.63
N ASN A 67 -7.23 -4.16 -14.32
CA ASN A 67 -6.52 -5.39 -13.93
C ASN A 67 -7.09 -6.06 -12.69
N HIS A 68 -7.67 -5.28 -11.78
CA HIS A 68 -8.30 -5.78 -10.55
C HIS A 68 -9.82 -6.01 -10.70
N GLY A 69 -10.36 -5.89 -11.90
CA GLY A 69 -11.81 -6.05 -12.16
C GLY A 69 -12.70 -5.01 -11.49
N MET A 70 -12.12 -3.88 -11.04
CA MET A 70 -12.86 -2.83 -10.34
C MET A 70 -13.73 -2.00 -11.27
N LEU A 71 -13.43 -2.00 -12.58
CA LEU A 71 -14.26 -1.39 -13.62
C LEU A 71 -15.40 -2.31 -14.08
N GLN A 72 -15.45 -3.55 -13.62
CA GLN A 72 -16.53 -4.49 -13.94
C GLN A 72 -17.69 -4.34 -12.96
N ILE A 73 -18.90 -4.52 -13.46
CA ILE A 73 -20.15 -4.47 -12.67
C ILE A 73 -20.68 -5.87 -12.45
N ILE A 74 -20.60 -6.69 -13.50
CA ILE A 74 -21.01 -8.08 -13.55
C ILE A 74 -19.75 -8.93 -13.63
N ASP A 75 -19.78 -10.12 -13.07
CA ASP A 75 -18.67 -11.10 -13.07
C ASP A 75 -17.37 -10.56 -12.43
N ARG A 76 -17.52 -9.77 -11.37
CA ARG A 76 -16.36 -9.31 -10.59
C ARG A 76 -15.56 -10.50 -10.07
N PRO A 77 -14.21 -10.44 -10.14
CA PRO A 77 -13.37 -11.48 -9.56
C PRO A 77 -13.63 -11.59 -8.05
N LYS A 78 -13.70 -12.83 -7.55
CA LYS A 78 -13.75 -13.05 -6.09
C LYS A 78 -12.41 -12.70 -5.48
N TRP A 79 -12.46 -11.90 -4.45
CA TRP A 79 -11.28 -11.62 -3.63
C TRP A 79 -11.11 -12.73 -2.60
N TRP A 80 -9.88 -13.15 -2.40
CA TRP A 80 -9.52 -14.20 -1.49
C TRP A 80 -8.47 -13.72 -0.51
N VAL A 81 -8.53 -14.19 0.73
CA VAL A 81 -7.49 -14.03 1.73
C VAL A 81 -6.90 -15.38 2.09
N ILE A 82 -5.65 -15.39 2.52
CA ILE A 82 -5.02 -16.63 2.96
C ILE A 82 -5.58 -16.98 4.34
N LYS A 83 -6.15 -18.17 4.46
CA LYS A 83 -6.66 -18.67 5.73
C LYS A 83 -5.54 -18.69 6.77
N ASN A 84 -5.80 -18.15 7.94
CA ASN A 84 -4.85 -17.95 9.05
C ASN A 84 -3.74 -16.91 8.75
N GLY A 85 -3.95 -16.04 7.76
CA GLY A 85 -3.06 -14.94 7.45
C GLY A 85 -1.77 -15.34 6.72
N SER A 86 -0.95 -14.35 6.44
CA SER A 86 0.28 -14.52 5.65
C SER A 86 1.32 -15.43 6.31
N LYS A 87 1.34 -15.52 7.64
CA LYS A 87 2.23 -16.41 8.39
C LYS A 87 2.17 -17.85 7.88
N SER A 88 0.99 -18.34 7.51
CA SER A 88 0.79 -19.73 7.08
C SER A 88 1.50 -20.10 5.78
N TYR A 89 1.65 -19.17 4.83
CA TYR A 89 2.45 -19.45 3.63
C TYR A 89 3.94 -19.14 3.85
N VAL A 90 4.27 -18.12 4.65
CA VAL A 90 5.66 -17.83 5.00
C VAL A 90 6.31 -19.04 5.65
N GLU A 91 5.66 -19.66 6.64
CA GLU A 91 6.16 -20.86 7.29
C GLU A 91 6.45 -22.01 6.32
N LYS A 92 5.61 -22.18 5.30
CA LYS A 92 5.83 -23.19 4.26
C LYS A 92 7.01 -22.85 3.35
N ILE A 93 7.14 -21.60 2.95
CA ILE A 93 8.23 -21.13 2.08
C ILE A 93 9.58 -21.31 2.75
N ILE A 94 9.71 -20.86 4.01
CA ILE A 94 11.00 -20.86 4.71
C ILE A 94 11.43 -22.22 5.23
N ASN A 95 10.57 -23.25 5.17
CA ASN A 95 10.81 -24.54 5.79
C ASN A 95 12.14 -25.19 5.39
N ASN A 96 12.55 -25.03 4.12
CA ASN A 96 13.75 -25.65 3.57
C ASN A 96 15.04 -24.85 3.77
N PHE A 97 14.96 -23.62 4.30
CA PHE A 97 16.11 -22.73 4.50
C PHE A 97 15.99 -21.89 5.77
N ARG A 98 15.19 -22.34 6.75
CA ARG A 98 14.96 -21.66 8.02
C ARG A 98 16.28 -21.41 8.79
N ASP A 99 17.21 -22.34 8.72
CA ASP A 99 18.54 -22.26 9.30
C ASP A 99 19.44 -21.17 8.69
N LYS A 100 19.10 -20.71 7.49
CA LYS A 100 19.81 -19.64 6.77
C LYS A 100 19.22 -18.24 7.01
N ILE A 101 18.10 -18.16 7.74
CA ILE A 101 17.44 -16.89 8.05
C ILE A 101 18.07 -16.32 9.32
N ARG A 102 18.55 -15.10 9.23
CA ARG A 102 19.12 -14.36 10.36
C ARG A 102 18.13 -13.27 10.76
N LEU A 103 17.53 -13.43 11.92
CA LEU A 103 16.67 -12.42 12.53
C LEU A 103 17.52 -11.46 13.38
N SER A 104 16.99 -10.25 13.61
CA SER A 104 17.69 -9.20 14.39
C SER A 104 19.12 -8.94 13.90
N THR A 105 19.32 -9.04 12.59
CA THR A 105 20.63 -8.88 11.95
C THR A 105 20.48 -7.85 10.82
N PRO A 106 20.36 -6.55 11.16
CA PRO A 106 20.16 -5.52 10.15
C PRO A 106 21.36 -5.39 9.24
N VAL A 107 21.11 -5.29 7.93
CA VAL A 107 22.13 -4.91 6.95
C VAL A 107 22.41 -3.43 7.10
N LYS A 108 23.67 -3.05 7.18
CA LYS A 108 24.13 -1.66 7.32
C LYS A 108 24.71 -1.08 6.04
N ASN A 109 25.35 -1.95 5.24
CA ASN A 109 25.99 -1.50 3.99
C ASN A 109 26.13 -2.67 3.01
N VAL A 110 26.13 -2.37 1.72
CA VAL A 110 26.32 -3.30 0.62
C VAL A 110 27.32 -2.68 -0.38
N LYS A 111 28.46 -3.33 -0.56
CA LYS A 111 29.54 -2.90 -1.45
C LYS A 111 29.69 -3.86 -2.61
N ARG A 112 30.19 -3.35 -3.74
CA ARG A 112 30.64 -4.14 -4.91
C ARG A 112 32.13 -4.03 -5.00
N ILE A 113 32.83 -5.16 -4.86
CA ILE A 113 34.30 -5.21 -4.91
C ILE A 113 34.70 -6.39 -5.80
N ASP A 114 35.46 -6.15 -6.84
CA ASP A 114 36.03 -7.18 -7.73
C ASP A 114 35.03 -8.23 -8.25
N GLY A 115 33.82 -7.78 -8.58
CA GLY A 115 32.74 -8.65 -9.07
C GLY A 115 32.01 -9.44 -7.99
N LYS A 116 32.32 -9.20 -6.72
CA LYS A 116 31.65 -9.76 -5.55
C LYS A 116 30.83 -8.71 -4.80
N ILE A 117 29.95 -9.18 -3.95
CA ILE A 117 29.13 -8.35 -3.07
C ILE A 117 29.58 -8.56 -1.61
N ILE A 118 29.96 -7.49 -0.96
CA ILE A 118 30.27 -7.50 0.47
C ILE A 118 29.09 -6.91 1.23
N ILE A 119 28.52 -7.66 2.16
CA ILE A 119 27.41 -7.24 2.99
C ILE A 119 27.91 -7.06 4.43
N ALA A 120 27.82 -5.84 4.94
CA ALA A 120 28.04 -5.52 6.34
C ALA A 120 26.72 -5.63 7.11
N SER A 121 26.63 -6.53 8.06
CA SER A 121 25.41 -6.77 8.85
C SER A 121 25.69 -6.95 10.34
N GLY A 122 24.68 -6.76 11.17
CA GLY A 122 24.75 -6.83 12.62
C GLY A 122 24.35 -5.52 13.30
N ASP A 123 24.25 -5.54 14.62
CA ASP A 123 23.89 -4.36 15.41
C ASP A 123 25.06 -3.94 16.30
N ASP A 124 25.33 -4.65 17.39
CA ASP A 124 26.47 -4.36 18.29
C ASP A 124 27.83 -4.71 17.66
N LYS A 125 27.85 -5.78 16.86
CA LYS A 125 29.04 -6.23 16.15
C LYS A 125 28.73 -6.36 14.66
N ILE A 126 29.40 -5.55 13.85
CA ILE A 126 29.31 -5.63 12.40
C ILE A 126 30.19 -6.76 11.88
N VAL A 127 29.62 -7.59 11.02
CA VAL A 127 30.30 -8.66 10.30
C VAL A 127 30.17 -8.41 8.81
N GLU A 128 31.28 -8.47 8.09
CA GLU A 128 31.30 -8.43 6.63
C GLU A 128 31.37 -9.84 6.06
N GLU A 129 30.54 -10.12 5.07
CA GLU A 129 30.48 -11.42 4.40
C GLU A 129 30.40 -11.20 2.88
N GLU A 130 31.06 -12.12 2.15
CA GLU A 130 31.13 -12.10 0.68
C GLU A 130 30.01 -12.97 0.09
N PHE A 131 29.39 -12.45 -0.98
CA PHE A 131 28.32 -13.12 -1.75
C PHE A 131 28.54 -12.91 -3.25
N ASP A 132 27.99 -13.81 -4.06
CA ASP A 132 28.01 -13.70 -5.52
C ASP A 132 26.95 -12.70 -6.01
N SER A 133 25.81 -12.59 -5.32
CA SER A 133 24.70 -11.70 -5.68
C SER A 133 23.87 -11.34 -4.47
N VAL A 134 23.15 -10.22 -4.59
CA VAL A 134 22.20 -9.75 -3.57
C VAL A 134 20.86 -9.38 -4.21
N VAL A 135 19.78 -9.71 -3.52
CA VAL A 135 18.43 -9.24 -3.85
C VAL A 135 17.94 -8.35 -2.71
N PHE A 136 17.65 -7.09 -3.02
CA PHE A 136 17.05 -6.17 -2.07
C PHE A 136 15.53 -6.37 -2.06
N ALA A 137 14.99 -6.79 -0.91
CA ALA A 137 13.55 -6.91 -0.66
C ALA A 137 13.10 -5.82 0.32
N THR A 138 13.64 -4.61 0.20
CA THR A 138 13.36 -3.43 1.01
C THR A 138 12.72 -2.34 0.15
N HIS A 139 12.20 -1.26 0.76
CA HIS A 139 11.77 -0.09 0.03
C HIS A 139 12.94 0.52 -0.77
N SER A 140 12.65 1.15 -1.93
CA SER A 140 13.69 1.68 -2.81
C SER A 140 14.59 2.72 -2.12
N ASN A 141 14.01 3.58 -1.29
CA ASN A 141 14.76 4.56 -0.50
C ASN A 141 15.65 3.92 0.57
N GLN A 142 15.25 2.77 1.14
CA GLN A 142 16.08 1.99 2.05
C GLN A 142 17.19 1.26 1.28
N SER A 143 16.87 0.63 0.14
CA SER A 143 17.86 0.00 -0.73
C SER A 143 18.94 0.98 -1.15
N LEU A 144 18.54 2.20 -1.54
CA LEU A 144 19.49 3.25 -1.93
C LEU A 144 20.44 3.64 -0.79
N LYS A 145 19.94 3.70 0.46
CA LYS A 145 20.76 4.01 1.65
C LYS A 145 21.75 2.91 1.99
N LEU A 146 21.45 1.65 1.64
CA LEU A 146 22.32 0.52 1.91
C LEU A 146 23.46 0.39 0.90
N LEU A 147 23.29 0.89 -0.32
CA LEU A 147 24.33 0.87 -1.35
C LEU A 147 25.46 1.85 -1.03
N ASP A 148 26.70 1.35 -0.97
CA ASP A 148 27.87 2.17 -0.66
C ASP A 148 28.14 3.18 -1.79
N GLU A 149 28.24 2.70 -3.01
CA GLU A 149 28.47 3.51 -4.22
C GLU A 149 27.39 3.25 -5.27
N PRO A 150 26.16 3.81 -5.08
CA PRO A 150 25.13 3.65 -6.09
C PRO A 150 25.48 4.41 -7.39
N SER A 151 25.27 3.77 -8.52
CA SER A 151 25.42 4.39 -9.84
C SER A 151 24.44 5.55 -10.02
N SER A 152 24.68 6.40 -11.01
CA SER A 152 23.77 7.51 -11.33
C SER A 152 22.36 7.03 -11.64
N LEU A 153 22.23 5.91 -12.38
CA LEU A 153 20.93 5.32 -12.72
C LEU A 153 20.22 4.73 -11.49
N GLU A 154 20.94 4.08 -10.58
CA GLU A 154 20.36 3.58 -9.32
C GLU A 154 19.88 4.73 -8.45
N LYS A 155 20.64 5.83 -8.35
CA LYS A 155 20.21 7.03 -7.63
C LYS A 155 18.94 7.61 -8.25
N GLU A 156 18.92 7.79 -9.56
CA GLU A 156 17.77 8.33 -10.28
C GLU A 156 16.51 7.48 -10.08
N ILE A 157 16.59 6.19 -10.35
CA ILE A 157 15.41 5.30 -10.30
C ILE A 157 14.94 5.06 -8.86
N LEU A 158 15.85 4.72 -7.94
CA LEU A 158 15.46 4.38 -6.57
C LEU A 158 14.96 5.59 -5.76
N SER A 159 15.43 6.80 -6.08
CA SER A 159 14.93 8.02 -5.44
C SER A 159 13.62 8.54 -6.04
N ALA A 160 13.26 8.13 -7.27
CA ALA A 160 12.06 8.59 -7.95
C ALA A 160 10.75 8.00 -7.35
N ILE A 161 10.84 6.98 -6.51
CA ILE A 161 9.69 6.37 -5.84
C ILE A 161 9.48 7.08 -4.49
N PRO A 162 8.45 7.94 -4.35
CA PRO A 162 8.20 8.65 -3.10
C PRO A 162 7.57 7.71 -2.06
N TYR A 163 7.90 7.93 -0.80
CA TYR A 163 7.28 7.27 0.34
C TYR A 163 6.73 8.31 1.31
N GLN A 164 5.53 8.06 1.82
CA GLN A 164 4.98 8.83 2.92
C GLN A 164 4.77 7.96 4.15
N ASN A 165 4.86 8.55 5.32
CA ASN A 165 4.58 7.87 6.58
C ASN A 165 3.08 7.70 6.74
N ASN A 166 2.67 6.51 7.18
CA ASN A 166 1.31 6.21 7.61
C ASN A 166 1.38 5.58 8.99
N ASN A 167 0.64 6.11 9.93
CA ASN A 167 0.48 5.52 11.25
C ASN A 167 -0.60 4.44 11.18
N ALA A 168 -0.29 3.25 11.66
CA ALA A 168 -1.22 2.12 11.68
C ALA A 168 -1.47 1.69 13.12
N LEU A 169 -2.73 1.71 13.54
CA LEU A 169 -3.17 1.34 14.88
C LEU A 169 -4.02 0.08 14.82
N LEU A 170 -3.65 -0.93 15.63
CA LEU A 170 -4.49 -2.09 15.89
C LEU A 170 -5.33 -1.81 17.14
N HIS A 171 -6.65 -1.84 17.02
CA HIS A 171 -7.58 -1.52 18.09
C HIS A 171 -8.87 -2.32 17.99
N TYR A 172 -9.78 -2.13 18.95
CA TYR A 172 -11.13 -2.70 18.94
C TYR A 172 -12.22 -1.64 19.20
N ASP A 173 -11.91 -0.37 18.97
CA ASP A 173 -12.89 0.70 18.96
C ASP A 173 -13.70 0.65 17.67
N ASP A 174 -14.95 0.20 17.73
CA ASP A 174 -15.82 0.12 16.56
C ASP A 174 -16.65 1.39 16.32
N SER A 175 -16.50 2.42 17.18
CA SER A 175 -17.17 3.71 17.03
C SER A 175 -16.74 4.47 15.77
N ILE A 176 -15.51 4.20 15.27
CA ILE A 176 -14.98 4.77 14.04
C ILE A 176 -15.64 4.18 12.78
N LEU A 177 -16.28 3.02 12.89
CA LEU A 177 -16.98 2.37 11.79
C LEU A 177 -18.34 3.04 11.51
N PRO A 178 -18.95 2.82 10.34
CA PRO A 178 -20.28 3.37 10.04
C PRO A 178 -21.30 3.04 11.12
N LYS A 179 -22.14 4.00 11.51
CA LYS A 179 -23.20 3.80 12.53
C LYS A 179 -24.14 2.63 12.24
N ARG A 180 -24.39 2.36 10.96
CA ARG A 180 -25.21 1.22 10.52
C ARG A 180 -24.30 0.01 10.26
N LYS A 181 -24.43 -1.04 11.07
CA LYS A 181 -23.63 -2.26 10.90
C LYS A 181 -23.74 -2.91 9.52
N ASN A 182 -24.88 -2.77 8.86
CA ASN A 182 -25.08 -3.26 7.48
C ASN A 182 -24.24 -2.48 6.42
N ALA A 183 -23.66 -1.34 6.78
CA ALA A 183 -22.75 -0.59 5.93
C ALA A 183 -21.27 -0.92 6.20
N TRP A 184 -20.98 -1.79 7.16
CA TRP A 184 -19.61 -2.20 7.45
C TRP A 184 -19.03 -2.98 6.28
N SER A 185 -17.84 -2.61 5.89
CA SER A 185 -17.03 -3.27 4.86
C SER A 185 -15.69 -3.71 5.43
N SER A 186 -14.96 -4.52 4.68
CA SER A 186 -13.56 -4.81 5.00
C SER A 186 -12.71 -3.54 5.04
N TRP A 187 -13.02 -2.56 4.17
CA TRP A 187 -12.38 -1.25 4.08
C TRP A 187 -13.42 -0.17 4.29
N ASN A 188 -13.22 0.68 5.29
CA ASN A 188 -14.12 1.78 5.63
C ASN A 188 -13.32 3.09 5.57
N TYR A 189 -13.62 3.91 4.59
CA TYR A 189 -12.99 5.20 4.39
C TYR A 189 -13.75 6.27 5.19
N THR A 190 -13.03 7.06 5.97
CA THR A 190 -13.58 8.24 6.64
C THR A 190 -13.28 9.46 5.80
N LEU A 191 -14.33 10.13 5.32
CA LEU A 191 -14.21 11.34 4.53
C LEU A 191 -13.77 12.48 5.46
N ASP A 192 -12.53 12.92 5.35
CA ASP A 192 -12.08 14.22 5.85
C ASP A 192 -12.19 15.23 4.69
N ARG A 193 -12.52 16.48 4.99
CA ARG A 193 -12.61 17.55 4.00
C ARG A 193 -11.30 18.34 3.89
N ASP A 194 -10.27 17.90 4.57
CA ASP A 194 -8.93 18.49 4.50
C ASP A 194 -8.10 17.70 3.49
N ASP A 195 -7.95 18.25 2.30
CA ASP A 195 -7.28 17.59 1.17
C ASP A 195 -5.77 17.41 1.36
N ASP A 196 -5.18 18.06 2.37
CA ASP A 196 -3.77 17.97 2.69
C ASP A 196 -3.47 16.91 3.78
N LYS A 197 -4.52 16.33 4.38
CA LYS A 197 -4.35 15.28 5.36
C LYS A 197 -4.23 13.89 4.74
N PRO A 198 -3.40 13.02 5.34
CA PRO A 198 -3.38 11.60 4.97
C PRO A 198 -4.76 10.97 5.14
N VAL A 199 -5.07 10.05 4.26
CA VAL A 199 -6.32 9.30 4.26
C VAL A 199 -6.53 8.56 5.57
N SER A 200 -7.70 8.74 6.17
CA SER A 200 -8.18 7.92 7.28
C SER A 200 -8.95 6.71 6.73
N LEU A 201 -8.38 5.53 6.92
CA LEU A 201 -8.95 4.27 6.46
C LEU A 201 -8.95 3.25 7.58
N THR A 202 -10.11 2.64 7.85
CA THR A 202 -10.27 1.59 8.86
C THR A 202 -10.57 0.26 8.20
N TYR A 203 -9.68 -0.71 8.40
CA TYR A 203 -9.88 -2.11 8.03
C TYR A 203 -10.64 -2.82 9.14
N ASN A 204 -11.82 -3.37 8.83
CA ASN A 204 -12.50 -4.31 9.72
C ASN A 204 -11.91 -5.71 9.50
N MET A 205 -11.06 -6.14 10.43
CA MET A 205 -10.30 -7.38 10.30
C MET A 205 -11.20 -8.61 10.42
N ASN A 206 -12.32 -8.52 11.16
CA ASN A 206 -13.27 -9.62 11.28
C ASN A 206 -13.89 -9.95 9.91
N ILE A 207 -14.27 -8.91 9.16
CA ILE A 207 -14.81 -9.09 7.80
C ILE A 207 -13.67 -9.50 6.84
N LEU A 208 -12.53 -8.81 6.89
CA LEU A 208 -11.42 -9.00 5.95
C LEU A 208 -10.81 -10.40 6.04
N GLN A 209 -10.65 -10.94 7.24
CA GLN A 209 -9.99 -12.22 7.49
C GLN A 209 -10.95 -13.33 7.95
N GLY A 210 -12.26 -13.04 8.08
CA GLY A 210 -13.24 -14.01 8.56
C GLY A 210 -12.96 -14.44 10.00
N LEU A 211 -12.63 -13.49 10.90
CA LEU A 211 -12.32 -13.79 12.29
C LEU A 211 -13.62 -14.09 13.05
N ASP A 212 -13.65 -15.23 13.73
CA ASP A 212 -14.72 -15.57 14.68
C ASP A 212 -14.37 -15.01 16.07
N SER A 213 -14.82 -13.80 16.34
CA SER A 213 -14.54 -13.08 17.59
C SER A 213 -15.73 -12.22 18.00
N SER A 214 -15.97 -12.14 19.31
CA SER A 214 -16.98 -11.25 19.90
C SER A 214 -16.54 -9.77 19.85
N ARG A 215 -15.24 -9.50 19.69
CA ARG A 215 -14.70 -8.16 19.51
C ARG A 215 -14.53 -7.85 18.04
N THR A 216 -14.75 -6.60 17.65
CA THR A 216 -14.45 -6.09 16.31
C THR A 216 -13.02 -5.59 16.31
N TYR A 217 -12.11 -6.34 15.68
CA TYR A 217 -10.74 -5.88 15.50
C TYR A 217 -10.62 -4.98 14.28
N CYS A 218 -10.00 -3.84 14.49
CA CYS A 218 -9.78 -2.83 13.45
C CYS A 218 -8.29 -2.53 13.31
N VAL A 219 -7.87 -2.24 12.09
CA VAL A 219 -6.60 -1.57 11.82
C VAL A 219 -6.93 -0.26 11.14
N SER A 220 -6.61 0.86 11.79
CA SER A 220 -6.86 2.19 11.23
C SER A 220 -5.56 2.88 10.84
N LEU A 221 -5.59 3.56 9.70
CA LEU A 221 -4.48 4.38 9.22
C LEU A 221 -4.79 5.85 9.51
N ASN A 222 -3.81 6.55 10.07
CA ASN A 222 -3.82 8.01 10.28
C ASN A 222 -5.07 8.52 11.03
N SER A 223 -5.49 7.79 12.05
CA SER A 223 -6.74 8.04 12.78
C SER A 223 -6.54 8.07 14.30
N GLU A 224 -5.35 8.39 14.77
CA GLU A 224 -4.98 8.35 16.19
C GLU A 224 -5.89 9.22 17.04
N ASP A 225 -6.23 10.40 16.52
CA ASP A 225 -7.07 11.39 17.23
C ASP A 225 -8.54 10.97 17.30
N LEU A 226 -8.96 9.97 16.53
CA LEU A 226 -10.34 9.51 16.42
C LEU A 226 -10.62 8.26 17.26
N ILE A 227 -9.58 7.60 17.78
CA ILE A 227 -9.67 6.30 18.43
C ILE A 227 -9.39 6.46 19.91
N ASP A 228 -10.23 5.86 20.76
CA ASP A 228 -10.03 5.87 22.21
C ASP A 228 -8.74 5.13 22.58
N CYS A 229 -7.80 5.84 23.20
CA CYS A 229 -6.49 5.33 23.59
C CYS A 229 -6.54 4.13 24.57
N LEU A 230 -7.65 3.92 25.27
CA LEU A 230 -7.86 2.75 26.15
C LEU A 230 -8.15 1.47 25.38
N LEU A 231 -8.40 1.58 24.07
CA LEU A 231 -8.78 0.47 23.19
C LEU A 231 -7.66 0.03 22.25
N TYR A 232 -6.45 0.58 22.43
CA TYR A 232 -5.27 0.15 21.68
C TYR A 232 -4.67 -1.14 22.24
N THR A 233 -4.00 -1.87 21.35
CA THR A 233 -2.96 -2.82 21.76
C THR A 233 -1.61 -2.15 21.53
N SER A 234 -0.88 -1.88 22.56
CA SER A 234 0.52 -1.44 22.52
C SER A 234 1.43 -2.56 22.00
#